data_98cabf57c3a93733b2689393c0290eb0
#
_entry.id   98cabf57c3a93733b2689393c0290eb0
#
_cell.length_a   1.000
_cell.length_b   1.000
_cell.length_c   1.000
_cell.angle_alpha   90.00
_cell.angle_beta   90.00
_cell.angle_gamma   90.00
#
_symmetry.space_group_name_H-M   'P 1'
#
loop_
_entity.id
_entity.type
_entity.pdbx_description
1 polymer ?
#
loop_
_entity_poly.entity_id
_entity_poly.type
_entity_poly.pdbx_seq_one_letter_code
_entity_poly.pdbx_strand_id
1 'polypeptide(L)'
;NAFATVSEAADKIVKEDANAVQAVQTQFILAKLAYDKHDYVAAEKALKKVENSKVKDAGLLQIVKLRLADAQLAQKKYDEALKTLEAVTEPAFKATAEELRGDIFVAKKDTTSARKAYQSAWDSLLERKQERQLLQIKLESVGILVDDPESERPVVETKVDES
;
A
#
# COMPACT_ATOMS: atom_id res chain seq x y z
N ASN A 1 -22.88 -15.76 14.31
CA ASN A 1 -21.54 -15.28 14.10
C ASN A 1 -21.57 -13.91 13.43
N ALA A 2 -21.06 -12.90 14.12
CA ALA A 2 -21.04 -11.51 13.63
C ALA A 2 -20.30 -11.38 12.27
N PHE A 3 -19.23 -12.15 12.07
CA PHE A 3 -18.51 -12.16 10.80
C PHE A 3 -19.38 -12.66 9.63
N ALA A 4 -20.13 -13.74 9.84
CA ALA A 4 -21.02 -14.28 8.81
C ALA A 4 -22.10 -13.28 8.42
N THR A 5 -22.72 -12.59 9.40
CA THR A 5 -23.75 -11.59 9.15
C THR A 5 -23.19 -10.39 8.36
N VAL A 6 -22.01 -9.89 8.73
CA VAL A 6 -21.35 -8.79 8.02
C VAL A 6 -20.94 -9.24 6.61
N SER A 7 -20.46 -10.48 6.45
CA SER A 7 -20.09 -11.05 5.16
C SER A 7 -21.28 -11.14 4.21
N GLU A 8 -22.44 -11.59 4.70
CA GLU A 8 -23.67 -11.64 3.88
C GLU A 8 -24.13 -10.25 3.44
N ALA A 9 -24.10 -9.28 4.35
CA ALA A 9 -24.43 -7.89 4.03
C ALA A 9 -23.47 -7.29 3.00
N ALA A 10 -22.18 -7.56 3.13
CA ALA A 10 -21.15 -7.12 2.18
C ALA A 10 -21.33 -7.75 0.80
N ASP A 11 -21.66 -9.02 0.73
CA ASP A 11 -21.92 -9.73 -0.53
C ASP A 11 -23.14 -9.17 -1.25
N LYS A 12 -24.17 -8.77 -0.49
CA LYS A 12 -25.35 -8.11 -1.05
C LYS A 12 -24.97 -6.78 -1.72
N ILE A 13 -24.14 -5.96 -1.08
CA ILE A 13 -23.68 -4.68 -1.64
C ILE A 13 -22.91 -4.91 -2.94
N VAL A 14 -22.02 -5.90 -2.98
CA VAL A 14 -21.26 -6.25 -4.20
C VAL A 14 -22.18 -6.72 -5.33
N LYS A 15 -23.22 -7.48 -5.02
CA LYS A 15 -24.21 -7.92 -6.02
C LYS A 15 -25.03 -6.77 -6.59
N GLU A 16 -25.33 -5.77 -5.77
CA GLU A 16 -26.08 -4.59 -6.21
C GLU A 16 -25.22 -3.68 -7.10
N ASP A 17 -23.99 -3.38 -6.67
CA ASP A 17 -23.03 -2.62 -7.46
C ASP A 17 -21.59 -2.86 -6.98
N ALA A 18 -20.88 -3.74 -7.67
CA ALA A 18 -19.47 -4.05 -7.38
C ALA A 18 -18.53 -2.85 -7.59
N ASN A 19 -18.96 -1.84 -8.34
CA ASN A 19 -18.16 -0.65 -8.63
C ASN A 19 -18.46 0.52 -7.67
N ALA A 20 -19.37 0.33 -6.71
CA ALA A 20 -19.62 1.33 -5.68
C ALA A 20 -18.47 1.39 -4.68
N VAL A 21 -18.13 2.58 -4.22
CA VAL A 21 -17.09 2.78 -3.20
C VAL A 21 -17.41 1.97 -1.93
N GLN A 22 -18.67 1.91 -1.55
CA GLN A 22 -19.12 1.14 -0.38
C GLN A 22 -18.84 -0.36 -0.53
N ALA A 23 -18.99 -0.92 -1.73
CA ALA A 23 -18.68 -2.32 -1.99
C ALA A 23 -17.19 -2.60 -1.75
N VAL A 24 -16.32 -1.75 -2.27
CA VAL A 24 -14.87 -1.88 -2.09
C VAL A 24 -14.49 -1.72 -0.62
N GLN A 25 -14.99 -0.69 0.04
CA GLN A 25 -14.70 -0.41 1.45
C GLN A 25 -15.15 -1.55 2.37
N THR A 26 -16.35 -2.09 2.14
CA THR A 26 -16.90 -3.16 2.97
C THR A 26 -16.10 -4.46 2.79
N GLN A 27 -15.74 -4.83 1.58
CA GLN A 27 -14.90 -6.00 1.33
C GLN A 27 -13.49 -5.82 1.91
N PHE A 28 -12.95 -4.60 1.86
CA PHE A 28 -11.67 -4.29 2.49
C PHE A 28 -11.71 -4.49 4.01
N ILE A 29 -12.77 -4.03 4.67
CA ILE A 29 -12.96 -4.22 6.12
C ILE A 29 -13.07 -5.72 6.46
N LEU A 30 -13.84 -6.47 5.69
CA LEU A 30 -13.96 -7.93 5.87
C LEU A 30 -12.61 -8.63 5.72
N ALA A 31 -11.84 -8.24 4.71
CA ALA A 31 -10.52 -8.80 4.48
C ALA A 31 -9.58 -8.53 5.66
N LYS A 32 -9.63 -7.31 6.20
CA LYS A 32 -8.84 -6.95 7.38
C LYS A 32 -9.22 -7.79 8.60
N LEU A 33 -10.51 -7.95 8.86
CA LEU A 33 -11.00 -8.78 9.97
C LEU A 33 -10.57 -10.24 9.82
N ALA A 34 -10.67 -10.79 8.61
CA ALA A 34 -10.22 -12.14 8.32
C ALA A 34 -8.70 -12.29 8.49
N TYR A 35 -7.94 -11.33 7.98
CA TYR A 35 -6.47 -11.31 8.10
C TYR A 35 -6.03 -11.29 9.57
N ASP A 36 -6.66 -10.47 10.41
CA ASP A 36 -6.34 -10.36 11.84
C ASP A 36 -6.65 -11.67 12.60
N LYS A 37 -7.58 -12.47 12.09
CA LYS A 37 -7.87 -13.81 12.61
C LYS A 37 -7.03 -14.92 11.95
N HIS A 38 -6.06 -14.56 11.14
CA HIS A 38 -5.23 -15.48 10.35
C HIS A 38 -6.03 -16.35 9.36
N ASP A 39 -7.22 -15.91 8.96
CA ASP A 39 -8.00 -16.52 7.89
C ASP A 39 -7.66 -15.82 6.55
N TYR A 40 -6.49 -16.17 6.02
CA TYR A 40 -5.97 -15.57 4.81
C TYR A 40 -6.74 -15.95 3.55
N VAL A 41 -7.37 -17.11 3.55
CA VAL A 41 -8.24 -17.56 2.46
C VAL A 41 -9.47 -16.66 2.36
N ALA A 42 -10.12 -16.37 3.48
CA ALA A 42 -11.27 -15.47 3.53
C ALA A 42 -10.86 -14.03 3.17
N ALA A 43 -9.69 -13.58 3.62
CA ALA A 43 -9.15 -12.26 3.26
C ALA A 43 -8.94 -12.13 1.75
N GLU A 44 -8.29 -13.11 1.12
CA GLU A 44 -8.10 -13.14 -0.33
C GLU A 44 -9.44 -13.13 -1.08
N LYS A 45 -10.39 -13.96 -0.65
CA LYS A 45 -11.71 -14.07 -1.28
C LYS A 45 -12.45 -12.72 -1.28
N ALA A 46 -12.44 -12.03 -0.14
CA ALA A 46 -13.09 -10.72 -0.02
C ALA A 46 -12.46 -9.68 -0.96
N LEU A 47 -11.13 -9.61 -1.02
CA LEU A 47 -10.42 -8.65 -1.87
C LEU A 47 -10.58 -8.95 -3.34
N LYS A 48 -10.61 -10.20 -3.75
CA LYS A 48 -10.83 -10.60 -5.15
C LYS A 48 -12.18 -10.16 -5.70
N LYS A 49 -13.19 -10.03 -4.86
CA LYS A 49 -14.51 -9.55 -5.29
C LYS A 49 -14.49 -8.12 -5.83
N VAL A 50 -13.51 -7.33 -5.42
CA VAL A 50 -13.43 -5.89 -5.74
C VAL A 50 -12.09 -5.46 -6.35
N GLU A 51 -11.17 -6.38 -6.62
CA GLU A 51 -9.84 -6.04 -7.16
C GLU A 51 -9.89 -5.34 -8.53
N ASN A 52 -10.89 -5.64 -9.34
CA ASN A 52 -11.08 -5.07 -10.67
C ASN A 52 -12.26 -4.07 -10.70
N SER A 53 -12.67 -3.55 -9.57
CA SER A 53 -13.71 -2.52 -9.50
C SER A 53 -13.33 -1.30 -10.34
N LYS A 54 -14.32 -0.68 -10.97
CA LYS A 54 -14.17 0.56 -11.76
C LYS A 54 -14.41 1.81 -10.92
N VAL A 55 -14.31 1.71 -9.59
CA VAL A 55 -14.41 2.87 -8.71
C VAL A 55 -13.36 3.91 -9.09
N LYS A 56 -13.72 5.19 -9.02
CA LYS A 56 -12.81 6.28 -9.44
C LYS A 56 -11.66 6.54 -8.47
N ASP A 57 -11.69 5.99 -7.28
CA ASP A 57 -10.61 6.09 -6.31
C ASP A 57 -9.50 5.08 -6.64
N ALA A 58 -8.56 5.50 -7.47
CA ALA A 58 -7.43 4.67 -7.89
C ALA A 58 -6.53 4.28 -6.72
N GLY A 59 -6.34 5.17 -5.74
CA GLY A 59 -5.57 4.88 -4.54
C GLY A 59 -6.17 3.74 -3.72
N LEU A 60 -7.48 3.72 -3.57
CA LEU A 60 -8.17 2.64 -2.86
C LEU A 60 -7.94 1.28 -3.54
N LEU A 61 -7.99 1.22 -4.86
CA LEU A 61 -7.73 -0.01 -5.62
C LEU A 61 -6.28 -0.48 -5.50
N GLN A 62 -5.32 0.45 -5.45
CA GLN A 62 -3.91 0.10 -5.21
C GLN A 62 -3.72 -0.54 -3.83
N ILE A 63 -4.39 -0.01 -2.81
CA ILE A 63 -4.37 -0.58 -1.46
C ILE A 63 -5.02 -1.97 -1.43
N VAL A 64 -6.13 -2.15 -2.11
CA VAL A 64 -6.78 -3.47 -2.25
C VAL A 64 -5.79 -4.50 -2.83
N LYS A 65 -5.07 -4.15 -3.89
CA LYS A 65 -4.09 -5.03 -4.53
C LYS A 65 -2.90 -5.34 -3.62
N LEU A 66 -2.40 -4.36 -2.87
CA LEU A 66 -1.35 -4.58 -1.89
C LEU A 66 -1.78 -5.56 -0.79
N ARG A 67 -2.98 -5.40 -0.26
CA ARG A 67 -3.53 -6.30 0.75
C ARG A 67 -3.81 -7.70 0.19
N LEU A 68 -4.26 -7.78 -1.06
CA LEU A 68 -4.46 -9.06 -1.74
C LEU A 68 -3.13 -9.82 -1.90
N ALA A 69 -2.09 -9.15 -2.36
CA ALA A 69 -0.76 -9.75 -2.48
C ALA A 69 -0.23 -10.22 -1.13
N ASP A 70 -0.44 -9.47 -0.07
CA ASP A 70 -0.03 -9.84 1.29
C ASP A 70 -0.78 -11.09 1.78
N ALA A 71 -2.08 -11.19 1.54
CA ALA A 71 -2.88 -12.37 1.87
C ALA A 71 -2.44 -13.60 1.04
N GLN A 72 -2.05 -13.41 -0.19
CA GLN A 72 -1.51 -14.48 -1.04
C GLN A 72 -0.13 -14.93 -0.55
N LEU A 73 0.74 -14.01 -0.16
CA LEU A 73 2.03 -14.34 0.47
C LEU A 73 1.84 -15.18 1.75
N ALA A 74 0.90 -14.79 2.60
CA ALA A 74 0.61 -15.51 3.84
C ALA A 74 0.15 -16.97 3.58
N GLN A 75 -0.44 -17.24 2.42
CA GLN A 75 -0.82 -18.57 1.96
C GLN A 75 0.29 -19.30 1.18
N LYS A 76 1.46 -18.69 1.07
CA LYS A 76 2.58 -19.19 0.26
C LYS A 76 2.29 -19.28 -1.24
N LYS A 77 1.35 -18.48 -1.72
CA LYS A 77 1.02 -18.32 -3.14
C LYS A 77 1.91 -17.25 -3.77
N TYR A 78 3.20 -17.55 -3.88
CA TYR A 78 4.23 -16.55 -4.22
C TYR A 78 4.06 -15.97 -5.62
N ASP A 79 3.84 -16.81 -6.62
CA ASP A 79 3.72 -16.36 -8.00
C ASP A 79 2.44 -15.54 -8.23
N GLU A 80 1.34 -15.94 -7.58
CA GLU A 80 0.11 -15.15 -7.61
C GLU A 80 0.29 -13.79 -6.94
N ALA A 81 0.98 -13.74 -5.79
CA ALA A 81 1.28 -12.50 -5.09
C ALA A 81 2.13 -11.55 -5.95
N LEU A 82 3.16 -12.06 -6.61
CA LEU A 82 3.99 -11.28 -7.53
C LEU A 82 3.17 -10.72 -8.68
N LYS A 83 2.29 -11.52 -9.26
CA LYS A 83 1.40 -11.09 -10.35
C LYS A 83 0.44 -9.99 -9.88
N THR A 84 -0.13 -10.12 -8.69
CA THR A 84 -1.00 -9.09 -8.11
C THR A 84 -0.27 -7.77 -7.97
N LEU A 85 0.99 -7.78 -7.55
CA LEU A 85 1.81 -6.58 -7.39
C LEU A 85 2.15 -5.88 -8.70
N GLU A 86 2.16 -6.59 -9.84
CA GLU A 86 2.37 -5.97 -11.15
C GLU A 86 1.30 -4.90 -11.47
N ALA A 87 0.12 -5.04 -10.92
CA ALA A 87 -0.98 -4.10 -11.08
C ALA A 87 -0.88 -2.87 -10.16
N VAL A 88 0.08 -2.83 -9.23
CA VAL A 88 0.35 -1.67 -8.38
C VAL A 88 1.34 -0.77 -9.10
N THR A 89 0.80 0.22 -9.82
CA THR A 89 1.57 1.04 -10.76
C THR A 89 1.72 2.50 -10.34
N GLU A 90 0.95 2.97 -9.36
CA GLU A 90 1.04 4.35 -8.92
C GLU A 90 2.32 4.62 -8.11
N PRO A 91 3.05 5.71 -8.42
CA PRO A 91 4.31 6.03 -7.75
C PRO A 91 4.20 6.12 -6.24
N ALA A 92 3.06 6.58 -5.72
CA ALA A 92 2.83 6.69 -4.27
C ALA A 92 2.89 5.34 -3.54
N PHE A 93 2.64 4.23 -4.24
CA PHE A 93 2.62 2.88 -3.67
C PHE A 93 3.81 2.02 -4.10
N LYS A 94 4.71 2.57 -4.92
CA LYS A 94 5.83 1.80 -5.47
C LYS A 94 6.75 1.24 -4.39
N ALA A 95 7.13 2.05 -3.42
CA ALA A 95 8.01 1.61 -2.34
C ALA A 95 7.40 0.45 -1.54
N THR A 96 6.11 0.54 -1.19
CA THR A 96 5.39 -0.51 -0.47
C THR A 96 5.28 -1.78 -1.31
N ALA A 97 4.99 -1.67 -2.59
CA ALA A 97 4.91 -2.81 -3.51
C ALA A 97 6.27 -3.50 -3.65
N GLU A 98 7.35 -2.75 -3.81
CA GLU A 98 8.69 -3.30 -3.94
C GLU A 98 9.18 -3.94 -2.63
N GLU A 99 8.85 -3.38 -1.48
CA GLU A 99 9.13 -4.01 -0.20
C GLU A 99 8.42 -5.36 -0.06
N LEU A 100 7.15 -5.43 -0.43
CA LEU A 100 6.38 -6.68 -0.40
C LEU A 100 6.92 -7.70 -1.43
N ARG A 101 7.36 -7.26 -2.60
CA ARG A 101 8.08 -8.12 -3.56
C ARG A 101 9.34 -8.71 -2.95
N GLY A 102 10.12 -7.90 -2.24
CA GLY A 102 11.28 -8.35 -1.49
C GLY A 102 10.94 -9.45 -0.48
N ASP A 103 9.87 -9.25 0.29
CA ASP A 103 9.38 -10.23 1.26
C ASP A 103 8.98 -11.55 0.58
N ILE A 104 8.34 -11.49 -0.58
CA ILE A 104 7.96 -12.67 -1.36
C ILE A 104 9.22 -13.42 -1.84
N PHE A 105 10.21 -12.72 -2.35
CA PHE A 105 11.46 -13.34 -2.81
C PHE A 105 12.26 -13.94 -1.66
N VAL A 106 12.26 -13.31 -0.47
CA VAL A 106 12.85 -13.93 0.73
C VAL A 106 12.15 -15.25 1.05
N ALA A 107 10.83 -15.28 1.01
CA ALA A 107 10.06 -16.51 1.25
C ALA A 107 10.35 -17.60 0.19
N LYS A 108 10.61 -17.19 -1.06
CA LYS A 108 11.04 -18.09 -2.14
C LYS A 108 12.52 -18.50 -2.03
N LYS A 109 13.26 -17.96 -1.09
CA LYS A 109 14.71 -18.14 -0.93
C LYS A 109 15.53 -17.60 -2.11
N ASP A 110 14.99 -16.64 -2.85
CA ASP A 110 15.67 -15.91 -3.92
C ASP A 110 16.27 -14.61 -3.37
N THR A 111 17.42 -14.71 -2.77
CA THR A 111 18.10 -13.59 -2.12
C THR A 111 18.50 -12.49 -3.10
N THR A 112 18.87 -12.85 -4.33
CA THR A 112 19.29 -11.88 -5.35
C THR A 112 18.12 -10.99 -5.77
N SER A 113 16.98 -11.57 -6.07
CA SER A 113 15.77 -10.82 -6.42
C SER A 113 15.23 -10.02 -5.24
N ALA A 114 15.32 -10.56 -4.02
CA ALA A 114 14.93 -9.85 -2.80
C ALA A 114 15.75 -8.56 -2.60
N ARG A 115 17.06 -8.63 -2.78
CA ARG A 115 17.94 -7.44 -2.68
C ARG A 115 17.57 -6.37 -3.70
N LYS A 116 17.31 -6.77 -4.94
CA LYS A 116 16.90 -5.81 -5.98
C LYS A 116 15.59 -5.12 -5.64
N ALA A 117 14.61 -5.88 -5.15
CA ALA A 117 13.31 -5.34 -4.77
C ALA A 117 13.42 -4.38 -3.57
N TYR A 118 14.17 -4.73 -2.54
CA TYR A 118 14.39 -3.85 -1.39
C TYR A 118 15.19 -2.61 -1.76
N GLN A 119 16.18 -2.73 -2.65
CA GLN A 119 16.90 -1.57 -3.15
C GLN A 119 15.99 -0.63 -3.93
N SER A 120 15.12 -1.19 -4.77
CA SER A 120 14.12 -0.39 -5.52
C SER A 120 13.14 0.32 -4.56
N ALA A 121 12.72 -0.34 -3.48
CA ALA A 121 11.89 0.27 -2.45
C ALA A 121 12.59 1.47 -1.79
N TRP A 122 13.84 1.28 -1.41
CA TRP A 122 14.68 2.32 -0.81
C TRP A 122 14.86 3.52 -1.74
N ASP A 123 15.21 3.26 -3.00
CA ASP A 123 15.42 4.30 -4.00
C ASP A 123 14.12 5.11 -4.23
N SER A 124 12.97 4.44 -4.26
CA SER A 124 11.67 5.11 -4.38
C SER A 124 11.35 6.01 -3.19
N LEU A 125 11.70 5.60 -1.98
CA LEU A 125 11.54 6.43 -0.78
C LEU A 125 12.45 7.66 -0.81
N LEU A 126 13.68 7.51 -1.27
CA LEU A 126 14.62 8.62 -1.41
C LEU A 126 14.14 9.64 -2.45
N GLU A 127 13.66 9.18 -3.61
CA GLU A 127 13.09 10.05 -4.65
C GLU A 127 11.90 10.86 -4.11
N ARG A 128 10.98 10.22 -3.40
CA ARG A 128 9.82 10.89 -2.78
C ARG A 128 10.24 11.91 -1.75
N LYS A 129 11.24 11.63 -0.94
CA LYS A 129 11.79 12.56 0.03
C LYS A 129 12.39 13.79 -0.66
N GLN A 130 13.15 13.58 -1.72
CA GLN A 130 13.74 14.67 -2.52
C GLN A 130 12.67 15.53 -3.18
N GLU A 131 11.64 14.92 -3.76
CA GLU A 131 10.51 15.64 -4.37
C GLU A 131 9.77 16.50 -3.34
N ARG A 132 9.53 15.97 -2.14
CA ARG A 132 8.89 16.71 -1.04
C ARG A 132 9.74 17.88 -0.57
N GLN A 133 11.05 17.67 -0.43
CA GLN A 133 11.98 18.73 -0.05
C GLN A 133 12.02 19.86 -1.08
N LEU A 134 12.05 19.51 -2.38
CA LEU A 134 12.03 20.49 -3.45
C LEU A 134 10.72 21.28 -3.46
N LEU A 135 9.58 20.63 -3.28
CA LEU A 135 8.27 21.28 -3.20
C LEU A 135 8.22 22.23 -1.99
N GLN A 136 8.72 21.79 -0.85
CA GLN A 136 8.80 22.62 0.36
C GLN A 136 9.61 23.90 0.10
N ILE A 137 10.79 23.77 -0.51
CA ILE A 137 11.63 24.91 -0.87
C ILE A 137 10.90 25.86 -1.81
N LYS A 138 10.23 25.34 -2.82
CA LYS A 138 9.43 26.15 -3.77
C LYS A 138 8.29 26.91 -3.09
N LEU A 139 7.58 26.26 -2.19
CA LEU A 139 6.47 26.87 -1.44
C LEU A 139 7.00 27.95 -0.48
N GLU A 140 8.07 27.68 0.25
CA GLU A 140 8.69 28.63 1.15
C GLU A 140 9.24 29.85 0.40
N SER A 141 9.73 29.67 -0.82
CA SER A 141 10.22 30.77 -1.66
C SER A 141 9.12 31.77 -2.06
N VAL A 142 7.85 31.37 -2.03
CA VAL A 142 6.69 32.23 -2.27
C VAL A 142 5.94 32.59 -0.98
N GLY A 143 6.55 32.36 0.18
CA GLY A 143 6.05 32.80 1.50
C GLY A 143 5.07 31.85 2.17
N ILE A 144 4.96 30.59 1.71
CA ILE A 144 4.11 29.56 2.32
C ILE A 144 4.98 28.65 3.16
N LEU A 145 4.72 28.61 4.49
CA LEU A 145 5.38 27.63 5.36
C LEU A 145 4.67 26.29 5.24
N VAL A 146 5.45 25.22 4.98
CA VAL A 146 4.97 23.84 4.91
C VAL A 146 5.60 23.06 6.05
N ASP A 147 4.75 22.44 6.88
CA ASP A 147 5.17 21.50 7.91
C ASP A 147 4.94 20.07 7.43
N ASP A 148 5.99 19.45 6.90
CA ASP A 148 5.98 18.05 6.50
C ASP A 148 6.79 17.24 7.53
N PRO A 149 6.13 16.44 8.39
CA PRO A 149 6.82 15.68 9.43
C PRO A 149 7.72 14.57 8.87
N GLU A 150 7.54 14.17 7.61
CA GLU A 150 8.39 13.18 6.96
C GLU A 150 9.61 13.79 6.27
N SER A 151 9.68 15.12 6.16
CA SER A 151 10.85 15.81 5.60
C SER A 151 11.85 16.16 6.71
N GLU A 152 13.11 15.76 6.53
CA GLU A 152 14.20 16.28 7.35
C GLU A 152 14.52 17.70 6.89
N ARG A 153 14.26 18.69 7.75
CA ARG A 153 14.72 20.04 7.52
C ARG A 153 16.24 20.07 7.67
N PRO A 154 16.97 20.75 6.76
CA PRO A 154 18.38 20.95 6.98
C PRO A 154 18.57 21.63 8.33
N VAL A 155 19.36 21.00 9.21
CA VAL A 155 19.74 21.62 10.47
C VAL A 155 20.64 22.80 10.11
N VAL A 156 20.11 24.01 10.18
CA VAL A 156 20.94 25.19 10.18
C VAL A 156 21.58 25.21 11.55
N GLU A 157 22.86 24.79 11.63
CA GLU A 157 23.67 25.10 12.80
C GLU A 157 23.75 26.61 12.90
N THR A 158 22.90 27.16 13.75
CA THR A 158 23.18 28.52 14.25
C THR A 158 24.45 28.38 15.08
N LYS A 159 25.57 28.78 14.50
CA LYS A 159 26.74 29.13 15.33
C LYS A 159 26.26 30.19 16.28
N VAL A 160 26.01 29.82 17.52
CA VAL A 160 25.93 30.79 18.60
C VAL A 160 27.34 31.32 18.70
N ASP A 161 27.56 32.56 18.23
CA ASP A 161 28.74 33.28 18.55
C ASP A 161 28.75 33.45 20.08
N GLU A 162 29.48 32.63 20.76
CA GLU A 162 29.91 32.91 22.11
C GLU A 162 30.95 34.01 22.02
N SER A 163 30.45 35.22 22.12
CA SER A 163 31.31 36.37 22.44
C SER A 163 31.28 36.62 23.93
#